data_c70452394c86f862d03c1f806d7db55d
#
_entry.id   c70452394c86f862d03c1f806d7db55d
#
_cell.length_a   1.000
_cell.length_b   1.000
_cell.length_c   1.000
_cell.angle_alpha   90.00
_cell.angle_beta   90.00
_cell.angle_gamma   90.00
#
_symmetry.space_group_name_H-M   'P 1'
#
loop_
_entity.id
_entity.type
_entity.pdbx_description
1 polymer ?
#
loop_
_entity_poly.entity_id
_entity_poly.type
_entity_poly.pdbx_seq_one_letter_code
_entity_poly.pdbx_strand_id
1 'polypeptide(L)'
;MAIRLLVRDKEFRFQWSRDLVDVLKKFAIFDPNNKTWYTSNVPCWAAKALSLPVDCVEVKWHKFYAYVSMPDDVVKKHTCYKVKTWKPVSCESYCQTPACVRRCIEEGWNPVAQVEETICLARKTDRGDWAVPRGLVPRLTSKYPKYVETLKPVADFEDLRPYQVEMVKNAWRRLEDIGVALWQAATGAGKSRIMGKLAAELAKNGYTVVMSALQLDLVYQMLDFAKIYAKDTEMIRRIHGVTIQTLYSRLYKRRIEETVHDSEEKQYYKYYADETPQVNEMVWEALDRNDVVFFLDEAHHAPAETVWRLAQRIGYGAALRVGATATPEREDGHDLKIFATFGDVVPPAVTSSDLIRWGFAVPVEIRVVTAPKCNYEQKCKGTSGASEYACIRKALAECEERNRLAVQLAQMADKPFLVITQLVEHAKQVGKMMKSVGLNVEVVTGAVKGDTRYEIFGKVRRGNLDGIIATQLADEGLDIPELRTGIFLLSGKSRTRVRQRVGRFVRPASGKSIAVVYDIYDKDVPFFDDHFQQRLEIYKTEPEWRIIWWR
;
A
#
# COMPACT_ATOMS: atom_id res chain seq x y z
N MET A 1 45.33 12.21 -30.95
CA MET A 1 44.96 13.32 -30.03
C MET A 1 44.73 12.72 -28.66
N ALA A 2 45.19 13.37 -27.61
CA ALA A 2 44.92 12.92 -26.22
C ALA A 2 43.75 13.74 -25.64
N ILE A 3 42.85 13.08 -24.96
CA ILE A 3 41.78 13.72 -24.17
C ILE A 3 42.34 13.99 -22.78
N ARG A 4 42.17 15.19 -22.28
CA ARG A 4 42.56 15.62 -20.94
C ARG A 4 41.32 15.72 -20.05
N LEU A 5 41.35 15.04 -18.89
CA LEU A 5 40.32 15.13 -17.86
C LEU A 5 40.99 15.65 -16.57
N LEU A 6 40.52 16.79 -16.06
CA LEU A 6 40.94 17.32 -14.78
C LEU A 6 39.86 17.00 -13.72
N VAL A 7 40.28 16.22 -12.72
CA VAL A 7 39.41 15.87 -11.58
C VAL A 7 40.00 16.58 -10.35
N ARG A 8 39.34 17.66 -9.91
CA ARG A 8 39.90 18.62 -8.94
C ARG A 8 41.25 19.09 -9.44
N ASP A 9 42.35 18.73 -8.74
CA ASP A 9 43.71 19.15 -9.08
C ASP A 9 44.53 18.05 -9.77
N LYS A 10 43.95 16.90 -10.12
CA LYS A 10 44.60 15.78 -10.77
C LYS A 10 44.22 15.71 -12.24
N GLU A 11 45.26 15.71 -13.12
CA GLU A 11 45.08 15.55 -14.57
C GLU A 11 45.23 14.07 -14.97
N PHE A 12 44.28 13.60 -15.78
CA PHE A 12 44.30 12.29 -16.43
C PHE A 12 44.29 12.48 -17.95
N ARG A 13 45.09 11.68 -18.66
CA ARG A 13 45.21 11.73 -20.12
C ARG A 13 44.82 10.39 -20.71
N PHE A 14 43.96 10.42 -21.74
CA PHE A 14 43.46 9.24 -22.43
C PHE A 14 43.72 9.35 -23.93
N GLN A 15 43.86 8.21 -24.62
CA GLN A 15 43.83 8.16 -26.04
C GLN A 15 42.42 8.54 -26.55
N TRP A 16 42.33 9.33 -27.59
CA TRP A 16 41.03 9.78 -28.13
C TRP A 16 40.22 8.59 -28.62
N SER A 17 38.97 8.48 -28.20
CA SER A 17 37.93 7.64 -28.76
C SER A 17 36.56 8.33 -28.65
N ARG A 18 35.64 7.98 -29.53
CA ARG A 18 34.28 8.53 -29.50
C ARG A 18 33.52 8.10 -28.25
N ASP A 19 33.66 6.82 -27.88
CA ASP A 19 33.04 6.24 -26.70
C ASP A 19 33.50 6.92 -25.42
N LEU A 20 34.78 7.27 -25.34
CA LEU A 20 35.35 8.00 -24.22
C LEU A 20 34.75 9.41 -24.09
N VAL A 21 34.58 10.12 -25.21
CA VAL A 21 33.93 11.43 -25.23
C VAL A 21 32.47 11.31 -24.76
N ASP A 22 31.75 10.29 -25.18
CA ASP A 22 30.38 10.07 -24.77
C ASP A 22 30.25 9.66 -23.29
N VAL A 23 31.24 9.00 -22.74
CA VAL A 23 31.38 8.76 -21.29
C VAL A 23 31.62 10.08 -20.55
N LEU A 24 32.57 10.91 -21.00
CA LEU A 24 32.91 12.18 -20.36
C LEU A 24 31.76 13.19 -20.36
N LYS A 25 31.02 13.30 -21.46
CA LYS A 25 29.82 14.16 -21.58
C LYS A 25 28.77 13.89 -20.48
N LYS A 26 28.73 12.71 -19.92
CA LYS A 26 27.74 12.31 -18.92
C LYS A 26 28.03 12.86 -17.51
N PHE A 27 29.27 13.25 -17.20
CA PHE A 27 29.63 13.68 -15.85
C PHE A 27 30.65 14.83 -15.77
N ALA A 28 31.27 15.24 -16.88
CA ALA A 28 32.29 16.29 -16.94
C ALA A 28 31.88 17.42 -17.89
N ILE A 29 32.36 18.63 -17.63
CA ILE A 29 32.13 19.82 -18.45
C ILE A 29 33.36 20.04 -19.35
N PHE A 30 33.14 20.26 -20.64
CA PHE A 30 34.22 20.52 -21.59
C PHE A 30 34.49 22.02 -21.71
N ASP A 31 35.75 22.41 -21.50
CA ASP A 31 36.24 23.77 -21.81
C ASP A 31 36.89 23.76 -23.20
N PRO A 32 36.29 24.43 -24.19
CA PRO A 32 36.82 24.49 -25.55
C PRO A 32 38.12 25.29 -25.66
N ASN A 33 38.37 26.24 -24.77
CA ASN A 33 39.55 27.08 -24.79
C ASN A 33 40.81 26.30 -24.42
N ASN A 34 40.71 25.50 -23.36
CA ASN A 34 41.82 24.68 -22.83
C ASN A 34 41.79 23.25 -23.40
N LYS A 35 40.78 22.90 -24.19
CA LYS A 35 40.55 21.54 -24.74
C LYS A 35 40.58 20.45 -23.65
N THR A 36 40.01 20.75 -22.48
CA THR A 36 40.08 19.91 -21.27
C THR A 36 38.68 19.68 -20.71
N TRP A 37 38.43 18.48 -20.21
CA TRP A 37 37.23 18.13 -19.45
C TRP A 37 37.47 18.37 -17.96
N TYR A 38 36.51 18.98 -17.28
CA TYR A 38 36.59 19.30 -15.85
C TYR A 38 35.47 18.62 -15.08
N THR A 39 35.80 18.07 -13.93
CA THR A 39 34.84 17.58 -12.96
C THR A 39 35.40 17.65 -11.55
N SER A 40 34.53 17.94 -10.58
CA SER A 40 34.90 17.88 -9.16
C SER A 40 34.81 16.45 -8.60
N ASN A 41 34.08 15.56 -9.29
CA ASN A 41 33.89 14.17 -8.85
C ASN A 41 33.69 13.23 -10.05
N VAL A 42 34.32 12.07 -10.01
CA VAL A 42 34.14 11.02 -11.03
C VAL A 42 33.21 9.96 -10.46
N PRO A 43 32.03 9.73 -11.10
CA PRO A 43 31.16 8.63 -10.71
C PRO A 43 31.86 7.28 -10.78
N CYS A 44 31.56 6.35 -9.86
CA CYS A 44 32.21 5.04 -9.82
C CYS A 44 32.14 4.26 -11.15
N TRP A 45 30.98 4.31 -11.84
CA TRP A 45 30.83 3.69 -13.14
C TRP A 45 31.79 4.28 -14.20
N ALA A 46 32.01 5.61 -14.13
CA ALA A 46 32.92 6.30 -15.03
C ALA A 46 34.39 6.02 -14.66
N ALA A 47 34.71 6.00 -13.36
CA ALA A 47 36.02 5.63 -12.88
C ALA A 47 36.45 4.24 -13.36
N LYS A 48 35.54 3.26 -13.28
CA LYS A 48 35.74 1.90 -13.79
C LYS A 48 35.89 1.86 -15.32
N ALA A 49 34.98 2.54 -16.04
CA ALA A 49 34.99 2.59 -17.49
C ALA A 49 36.29 3.26 -18.03
N LEU A 50 36.84 4.21 -17.28
CA LEU A 50 38.03 4.95 -17.63
C LEU A 50 39.33 4.37 -17.00
N SER A 51 39.24 3.28 -16.24
CA SER A 51 40.35 2.67 -15.47
C SER A 51 41.10 3.69 -14.63
N LEU A 52 40.36 4.62 -14.00
CA LEU A 52 40.95 5.65 -13.15
C LEU A 52 41.29 5.06 -11.75
N PRO A 53 42.45 5.37 -11.20
CA PRO A 53 42.86 4.95 -9.85
C PRO A 53 42.18 5.85 -8.79
N VAL A 54 40.88 5.78 -8.70
CA VAL A 54 40.10 6.51 -7.71
C VAL A 54 39.29 5.53 -6.87
N ASP A 55 39.41 5.64 -5.57
CA ASP A 55 38.51 4.96 -4.65
C ASP A 55 37.12 5.49 -4.82
N CYS A 56 36.20 4.66 -5.24
CA CYS A 56 34.82 5.02 -5.39
C CYS A 56 33.90 4.03 -4.69
N VAL A 57 32.86 4.54 -4.07
CA VAL A 57 31.79 3.75 -3.46
C VAL A 57 30.61 3.74 -4.42
N GLU A 58 30.21 2.56 -4.90
CA GLU A 58 29.09 2.41 -5.82
C GLU A 58 27.76 2.76 -5.15
N VAL A 59 27.62 2.41 -3.87
CA VAL A 59 26.44 2.69 -3.05
C VAL A 59 26.87 3.20 -1.69
N LYS A 60 26.37 4.38 -1.32
CA LYS A 60 26.53 4.96 0.01
C LYS A 60 25.16 5.12 0.66
N TRP A 61 24.92 4.39 1.72
CA TRP A 61 23.67 4.45 2.45
C TRP A 61 23.47 5.79 3.17
N HIS A 62 22.25 6.31 3.09
CA HIS A 62 21.84 7.49 3.83
C HIS A 62 20.33 7.43 4.08
N LYS A 63 19.91 7.31 5.32
CA LYS A 63 18.50 7.39 5.77
C LYS A 63 17.47 6.76 4.78
N PHE A 64 16.58 7.56 4.18
CA PHE A 64 15.61 7.10 3.18
C PHE A 64 16.24 6.76 1.82
N TYR A 65 17.30 7.44 1.46
CA TYR A 65 17.98 7.31 0.17
C TYR A 65 19.32 6.59 0.30
N ALA A 66 19.80 6.11 -0.82
CA ALA A 66 21.21 5.76 -1.04
C ALA A 66 21.78 6.65 -2.14
N TYR A 67 23.02 7.06 -2.02
CA TYR A 67 23.73 7.73 -3.10
C TYR A 67 24.38 6.67 -3.97
N VAL A 68 24.06 6.71 -5.28
CA VAL A 68 24.46 5.71 -6.26
C VAL A 68 25.14 6.40 -7.42
N SER A 69 26.31 5.93 -7.78
CA SER A 69 27.11 6.46 -8.88
C SER A 69 26.90 5.59 -10.14
N MET A 70 25.91 5.94 -10.97
CA MET A 70 25.50 5.17 -12.15
C MET A 70 25.05 6.06 -13.31
N PRO A 71 25.04 5.54 -14.56
CA PRO A 71 24.50 6.25 -15.71
C PRO A 71 23.02 6.62 -15.53
N ASP A 72 22.63 7.77 -16.10
CA ASP A 72 21.29 8.34 -15.95
C ASP A 72 20.20 7.42 -16.50
N ASP A 73 20.44 6.77 -17.64
CA ASP A 73 19.52 5.84 -18.29
C ASP A 73 19.23 4.60 -17.43
N VAL A 74 20.27 4.05 -16.80
CA VAL A 74 20.13 2.91 -15.88
C VAL A 74 19.28 3.30 -14.69
N VAL A 75 19.58 4.43 -14.03
CA VAL A 75 18.82 4.86 -12.85
C VAL A 75 17.37 5.17 -13.23
N LYS A 76 17.13 5.94 -14.29
CA LYS A 76 15.78 6.31 -14.72
C LYS A 76 14.93 5.10 -15.10
N LYS A 77 15.50 4.09 -15.76
CA LYS A 77 14.80 2.86 -16.11
C LYS A 77 14.17 2.15 -14.90
N HIS A 78 14.82 2.20 -13.74
CA HIS A 78 14.40 1.48 -12.55
C HIS A 78 13.72 2.35 -11.48
N THR A 79 13.76 3.67 -11.64
CA THR A 79 13.23 4.62 -10.65
C THR A 79 12.17 5.55 -11.18
N CYS A 80 11.91 5.55 -12.50
CA CYS A 80 10.85 6.33 -13.12
C CYS A 80 9.75 5.39 -13.65
N TYR A 81 8.51 5.87 -13.63
CA TYR A 81 7.34 5.16 -14.14
C TYR A 81 6.31 6.13 -14.71
N LYS A 82 5.42 5.63 -15.54
CA LYS A 82 4.38 6.42 -16.18
C LYS A 82 3.03 6.17 -15.51
N VAL A 83 2.29 7.24 -15.26
CA VAL A 83 0.93 7.18 -14.74
C VAL A 83 0.00 8.03 -15.59
N LYS A 84 -1.26 7.65 -15.66
CA LYS A 84 -2.31 8.45 -16.28
C LYS A 84 -3.04 9.21 -15.18
N THR A 85 -2.96 10.54 -15.23
CA THR A 85 -3.61 11.44 -14.27
C THR A 85 -4.60 12.35 -14.97
N TRP A 86 -5.69 12.68 -14.29
CA TRP A 86 -6.62 13.69 -14.78
C TRP A 86 -6.11 15.06 -14.38
N LYS A 87 -5.83 15.91 -15.36
CA LYS A 87 -5.35 17.28 -15.14
C LYS A 87 -6.18 18.30 -15.91
N PRO A 88 -6.33 19.53 -15.38
CA PRO A 88 -6.82 20.63 -16.18
C PRO A 88 -5.92 20.80 -17.43
N VAL A 89 -6.55 20.95 -18.56
CA VAL A 89 -5.87 21.17 -19.85
C VAL A 89 -6.45 22.42 -20.52
N SER A 90 -5.71 22.99 -21.47
CA SER A 90 -6.24 24.13 -22.24
C SER A 90 -7.37 23.68 -23.17
N CYS A 91 -8.21 24.61 -23.57
CA CYS A 91 -9.27 24.36 -24.53
C CYS A 91 -8.73 23.79 -25.86
N GLU A 92 -7.57 24.27 -26.30
CA GLU A 92 -6.89 23.79 -27.51
C GLU A 92 -6.46 22.30 -27.38
N SER A 93 -6.03 21.90 -26.18
CA SER A 93 -5.62 20.51 -25.92
C SER A 93 -6.80 19.56 -25.74
N TYR A 94 -7.96 20.07 -25.32
CA TYR A 94 -9.17 19.29 -25.08
C TYR A 94 -10.01 19.10 -26.33
N CYS A 95 -10.14 20.18 -27.14
CA CYS A 95 -11.01 20.24 -28.30
C CYS A 95 -10.31 19.80 -29.58
N GLN A 96 -10.98 19.00 -30.38
CA GLN A 96 -10.48 18.55 -31.70
C GLN A 96 -10.85 19.49 -32.87
N THR A 97 -11.71 20.48 -32.65
CA THR A 97 -12.19 21.39 -33.68
C THR A 97 -12.10 22.86 -33.23
N PRO A 98 -11.82 23.81 -34.17
CA PRO A 98 -11.79 25.24 -33.86
C PRO A 98 -13.10 25.80 -33.29
N ALA A 99 -14.24 25.23 -33.66
CA ALA A 99 -15.54 25.61 -33.12
C ALA A 99 -15.67 25.20 -31.64
N CYS A 100 -15.21 24.02 -31.27
CA CYS A 100 -15.16 23.57 -29.88
C CYS A 100 -14.23 24.46 -29.05
N VAL A 101 -13.04 24.81 -29.55
CA VAL A 101 -12.08 25.68 -28.85
C VAL A 101 -12.71 27.04 -28.55
N ARG A 102 -13.33 27.68 -29.53
CA ARG A 102 -14.02 28.95 -29.34
C ARG A 102 -15.10 28.88 -28.26
N ARG A 103 -15.97 27.86 -28.34
CA ARG A 103 -17.03 27.65 -27.37
C ARG A 103 -16.48 27.37 -25.95
N CYS A 104 -15.44 26.58 -25.85
CA CYS A 104 -14.76 26.27 -24.58
C CYS A 104 -14.22 27.54 -23.91
N ILE A 105 -13.61 28.44 -24.68
CA ILE A 105 -13.09 29.71 -24.17
C ILE A 105 -14.23 30.68 -23.82
N GLU A 106 -15.21 30.85 -24.70
CA GLU A 106 -16.35 31.74 -24.51
C GLU A 106 -17.21 31.38 -23.30
N GLU A 107 -17.43 30.08 -23.07
CA GLU A 107 -18.23 29.56 -21.96
C GLU A 107 -17.39 29.35 -20.68
N GLY A 108 -16.08 29.63 -20.70
CA GLY A 108 -15.18 29.55 -19.54
C GLY A 108 -15.01 28.12 -19.01
N TRP A 109 -14.95 27.12 -19.90
CA TRP A 109 -14.76 25.73 -19.50
C TRP A 109 -13.38 25.53 -18.85
N ASN A 110 -13.36 24.62 -17.85
CA ASN A 110 -12.13 24.10 -17.27
C ASN A 110 -12.01 22.60 -17.62
N PRO A 111 -11.66 22.26 -18.87
CA PRO A 111 -11.62 20.88 -19.31
C PRO A 111 -10.55 20.09 -18.57
N VAL A 112 -10.85 18.84 -18.28
CA VAL A 112 -9.93 17.90 -17.63
C VAL A 112 -9.70 16.73 -18.59
N ALA A 113 -8.46 16.44 -18.91
CA ALA A 113 -8.09 15.32 -19.75
C ALA A 113 -7.15 14.35 -19.01
N GLN A 114 -7.17 13.09 -19.47
CA GLN A 114 -6.21 12.10 -19.00
C GLN A 114 -4.85 12.35 -19.67
N VAL A 115 -3.86 12.74 -18.87
CA VAL A 115 -2.50 13.03 -19.30
C VAL A 115 -1.55 11.96 -18.76
N GLU A 116 -0.67 11.46 -19.62
CA GLU A 116 0.42 10.57 -19.18
C GLU A 116 1.55 11.41 -18.57
N GLU A 117 1.92 11.11 -17.36
CA GLU A 117 2.98 11.78 -16.60
C GLU A 117 4.07 10.77 -16.22
N THR A 118 5.34 11.17 -16.41
CA THR A 118 6.47 10.39 -15.92
C THR A 118 6.89 10.87 -14.53
N ILE A 119 6.81 10.00 -13.56
CA ILE A 119 7.23 10.24 -12.18
C ILE A 119 8.56 9.55 -11.93
N CYS A 120 9.56 10.30 -11.47
CA CYS A 120 10.87 9.78 -11.08
C CYS A 120 11.06 9.90 -9.57
N LEU A 121 11.37 8.78 -8.92
CA LEU A 121 11.58 8.71 -7.46
C LEU A 121 13.03 8.99 -7.05
N ALA A 122 13.98 8.78 -7.96
CA ALA A 122 15.37 9.19 -7.78
C ALA A 122 15.59 10.62 -8.27
N ARG A 123 16.53 11.31 -7.66
CA ARG A 123 16.95 12.67 -8.05
C ARG A 123 18.45 12.76 -8.18
N LYS A 124 18.93 13.49 -9.17
CA LYS A 124 20.35 13.76 -9.36
C LYS A 124 20.82 14.81 -8.35
N THR A 125 21.95 14.56 -7.73
CA THR A 125 22.55 15.51 -6.79
C THR A 125 23.49 16.47 -7.52
N ASP A 126 23.83 17.58 -6.90
CA ASP A 126 24.80 18.57 -7.43
C ASP A 126 26.21 17.96 -7.62
N ARG A 127 26.49 16.85 -6.95
CA ARG A 127 27.77 16.11 -7.07
C ARG A 127 27.78 15.10 -8.22
N GLY A 128 26.68 14.98 -8.96
CA GLY A 128 26.54 14.05 -10.09
C GLY A 128 26.09 12.62 -9.73
N ASP A 129 26.00 12.30 -8.43
CA ASP A 129 25.43 11.04 -7.96
C ASP A 129 23.91 11.08 -7.99
N TRP A 130 23.28 9.91 -7.90
CA TRP A 130 21.82 9.79 -7.78
C TRP A 130 21.42 9.47 -6.33
N ALA A 131 20.53 10.27 -5.76
CA ALA A 131 19.83 9.92 -4.54
C ALA A 131 18.64 9.01 -4.89
N VAL A 132 18.77 7.71 -4.62
CA VAL A 132 17.81 6.66 -4.94
C VAL A 132 17.16 6.16 -3.65
N PRO A 133 15.82 5.99 -3.58
CA PRO A 133 15.19 5.34 -2.43
C PRO A 133 15.82 3.96 -2.16
N ARG A 134 16.18 3.67 -0.90
CA ARG A 134 16.90 2.44 -0.53
C ARG A 134 16.28 1.16 -1.07
N GLY A 135 14.94 1.08 -1.04
CA GLY A 135 14.21 -0.09 -1.52
C GLY A 135 14.43 -0.42 -2.99
N LEU A 136 14.85 0.56 -3.82
CA LEU A 136 15.10 0.37 -5.25
C LEU A 136 16.57 0.06 -5.59
N VAL A 137 17.49 0.17 -4.64
CA VAL A 137 18.91 -0.09 -4.87
C VAL A 137 19.20 -1.49 -5.42
N PRO A 138 18.57 -2.59 -4.91
CA PRO A 138 18.77 -3.93 -5.46
C PRO A 138 18.40 -4.09 -6.94
N ARG A 139 17.51 -3.23 -7.46
CA ARG A 139 17.15 -3.21 -8.88
C ARG A 139 18.23 -2.59 -9.76
N LEU A 140 19.15 -1.81 -9.18
CA LEU A 140 20.24 -1.12 -9.88
C LEU A 140 21.53 -1.92 -9.83
N THR A 141 21.83 -2.54 -8.70
CA THR A 141 23.09 -3.30 -8.49
C THR A 141 22.90 -4.38 -7.42
N SER A 142 23.64 -5.46 -7.56
CA SER A 142 23.78 -6.49 -6.52
C SER A 142 24.98 -6.25 -5.61
N LYS A 143 25.80 -5.22 -5.90
CA LYS A 143 27.03 -4.90 -5.17
C LYS A 143 26.80 -3.65 -4.31
N TYR A 144 26.47 -3.86 -3.06
CA TYR A 144 26.33 -2.81 -2.04
C TYR A 144 26.82 -3.34 -0.69
N PRO A 145 27.32 -2.46 0.19
CA PRO A 145 27.68 -2.85 1.56
C PRO A 145 26.40 -3.15 2.35
N LYS A 146 26.50 -3.95 3.40
CA LYS A 146 25.37 -4.14 4.31
C LYS A 146 24.97 -2.81 4.94
N TYR A 147 23.65 -2.63 5.11
CA TYR A 147 23.11 -1.43 5.77
C TYR A 147 23.30 -1.47 7.28
N VAL A 148 23.11 -2.65 7.89
CA VAL A 148 23.35 -2.91 9.31
C VAL A 148 24.27 -4.11 9.44
N GLU A 149 25.45 -3.92 10.03
CA GLU A 149 26.45 -5.00 10.13
C GLU A 149 26.17 -6.00 11.26
N THR A 150 25.38 -5.62 12.28
CA THR A 150 25.30 -6.37 13.54
C THR A 150 23.90 -6.47 14.15
N LEU A 151 22.92 -7.01 13.42
CA LEU A 151 21.69 -7.47 14.07
C LEU A 151 21.94 -8.83 14.73
N LYS A 152 21.66 -8.95 16.04
CA LYS A 152 21.70 -10.26 16.71
C LYS A 152 20.65 -11.16 16.11
N PRO A 153 20.97 -12.37 15.67
CA PRO A 153 20.04 -13.24 14.96
C PRO A 153 18.84 -13.61 15.83
N VAL A 154 17.69 -13.78 15.18
CA VAL A 154 16.48 -14.32 15.81
C VAL A 154 16.75 -15.77 16.20
N ALA A 155 16.72 -16.06 17.49
CA ALA A 155 17.05 -17.38 18.01
C ALA A 155 15.82 -18.29 18.23
N ASP A 156 14.64 -17.68 18.42
CA ASP A 156 13.41 -18.36 18.80
C ASP A 156 12.31 -18.11 17.76
N PHE A 157 11.73 -19.19 17.25
CA PHE A 157 10.62 -19.18 16.28
C PHE A 157 9.43 -20.00 16.78
N GLU A 158 9.34 -20.28 18.09
CA GLU A 158 8.18 -20.94 18.68
C GLU A 158 6.89 -20.19 18.28
N ASP A 159 5.82 -20.93 18.13
CA ASP A 159 4.50 -20.45 17.73
C ASP A 159 4.36 -19.89 16.29
N LEU A 160 5.41 -19.89 15.51
CA LEU A 160 5.32 -19.52 14.09
C LEU A 160 5.14 -20.75 13.19
N ARG A 161 4.28 -20.62 12.19
CA ARG A 161 4.13 -21.63 11.13
C ARG A 161 5.41 -21.67 10.26
N PRO A 162 5.73 -22.80 9.61
CA PRO A 162 6.97 -22.93 8.83
C PRO A 162 7.22 -21.78 7.84
N TYR A 163 6.21 -21.38 7.08
CA TYR A 163 6.34 -20.27 6.14
C TYR A 163 6.54 -18.92 6.84
N GLN A 164 5.97 -18.72 8.03
CA GLN A 164 6.16 -17.50 8.82
C GLN A 164 7.59 -17.40 9.36
N VAL A 165 8.18 -18.52 9.75
CA VAL A 165 9.60 -18.61 10.13
C VAL A 165 10.48 -18.16 8.96
N GLU A 166 10.21 -18.66 7.76
CA GLU A 166 10.96 -18.29 6.56
C GLU A 166 10.80 -16.80 6.21
N MET A 167 9.56 -16.28 6.28
CA MET A 167 9.28 -14.85 6.08
C MET A 167 10.08 -13.98 7.04
N VAL A 168 10.12 -14.30 8.33
CA VAL A 168 10.85 -13.54 9.35
C VAL A 168 12.36 -13.63 9.10
N LYS A 169 12.91 -14.82 8.83
CA LYS A 169 14.33 -15.01 8.53
C LYS A 169 14.79 -14.20 7.32
N ASN A 170 14.00 -14.24 6.25
CA ASN A 170 14.35 -13.54 5.02
C ASN A 170 14.18 -12.02 5.15
N ALA A 171 13.18 -11.54 5.91
CA ALA A 171 13.06 -10.12 6.25
C ALA A 171 14.25 -9.65 7.10
N TRP A 172 14.69 -10.45 8.08
CA TRP A 172 15.85 -10.14 8.90
C TRP A 172 17.11 -9.90 8.05
N ARG A 173 17.42 -10.84 7.14
CA ARG A 173 18.53 -10.69 6.19
C ARG A 173 18.39 -9.44 5.32
N ARG A 174 17.18 -9.19 4.82
CA ARG A 174 16.90 -8.00 3.98
C ARG A 174 17.09 -6.70 4.76
N LEU A 175 16.73 -6.67 6.05
CA LEU A 175 17.00 -5.53 6.93
C LEU A 175 18.49 -5.31 7.14
N GLU A 176 19.28 -6.37 7.31
CA GLU A 176 20.74 -6.25 7.35
C GLU A 176 21.30 -5.70 6.03
N ASP A 177 20.81 -6.19 4.90
CA ASP A 177 21.34 -5.84 3.59
C ASP A 177 21.02 -4.40 3.18
N ILE A 178 19.76 -3.97 3.28
CA ILE A 178 19.31 -2.68 2.76
C ILE A 178 18.44 -1.86 3.73
N GLY A 179 18.20 -2.36 4.93
CA GLY A 179 17.43 -1.68 5.98
C GLY A 179 15.92 -1.59 5.72
N VAL A 180 15.39 -2.31 4.73
CA VAL A 180 13.96 -2.34 4.42
C VAL A 180 13.49 -3.73 4.03
N ALA A 181 12.25 -4.09 4.37
CA ALA A 181 11.63 -5.36 4.00
C ALA A 181 10.14 -5.21 3.71
N LEU A 182 9.63 -5.91 2.70
CA LEU A 182 8.23 -5.96 2.33
C LEU A 182 7.74 -7.41 2.32
N TRP A 183 6.69 -7.69 3.05
CA TRP A 183 6.00 -8.97 2.99
C TRP A 183 4.74 -8.89 2.12
N GLN A 184 4.58 -9.88 1.25
CA GLN A 184 3.31 -10.18 0.62
C GLN A 184 2.67 -11.37 1.32
N ALA A 185 1.55 -11.13 2.01
CA ALA A 185 0.87 -12.15 2.78
C ALA A 185 -0.65 -11.95 2.70
N ALA A 186 -1.37 -12.97 2.26
CA ALA A 186 -2.82 -12.98 2.16
C ALA A 186 -3.49 -12.72 3.52
N THR A 187 -4.76 -12.35 3.48
CA THR A 187 -5.59 -12.27 4.69
C THR A 187 -5.64 -13.64 5.37
N GLY A 188 -5.39 -13.67 6.68
CA GLY A 188 -5.30 -14.93 7.43
C GLY A 188 -3.91 -15.59 7.46
N ALA A 189 -2.92 -15.06 6.73
CA ALA A 189 -1.54 -15.54 6.80
C ALA A 189 -0.82 -15.19 8.12
N GLY A 190 -1.43 -14.37 8.97
CA GLY A 190 -0.86 -13.96 10.26
C GLY A 190 0.14 -12.83 10.14
N LYS A 191 -0.11 -11.84 9.26
CA LYS A 191 0.70 -10.61 9.14
C LYS A 191 1.02 -9.97 10.48
N SER A 192 0.00 -9.70 11.30
CA SER A 192 0.18 -9.08 12.62
C SER A 192 1.08 -9.91 13.55
N ARG A 193 1.02 -11.26 13.44
CA ARG A 193 1.87 -12.17 14.23
C ARG A 193 3.35 -12.05 13.83
N ILE A 194 3.66 -12.12 12.53
CA ILE A 194 5.06 -11.99 12.05
C ILE A 194 5.60 -10.58 12.29
N MET A 195 4.75 -9.54 12.16
CA MET A 195 5.12 -8.16 12.49
C MET A 195 5.43 -8.03 13.99
N GLY A 196 4.58 -8.58 14.86
CA GLY A 196 4.80 -8.57 16.30
C GLY A 196 6.07 -9.31 16.72
N LYS A 197 6.33 -10.48 16.11
CA LYS A 197 7.58 -11.23 16.36
C LYS A 197 8.81 -10.43 15.96
N LEU A 198 8.82 -9.88 14.75
CA LEU A 198 9.93 -9.09 14.26
C LEU A 198 10.12 -7.81 15.07
N ALA A 199 9.04 -7.15 15.48
CA ALA A 199 9.05 -5.96 16.33
C ALA A 199 9.72 -6.24 17.68
N ALA A 200 9.36 -7.34 18.35
CA ALA A 200 9.96 -7.75 19.61
C ALA A 200 11.46 -8.04 19.47
N GLU A 201 11.88 -8.74 18.41
CA GLU A 201 13.30 -9.03 18.19
C GLU A 201 14.13 -7.76 17.87
N LEU A 202 13.54 -6.78 17.16
CA LEU A 202 14.20 -5.50 16.91
C LEU A 202 14.26 -4.63 18.16
N ALA A 203 13.21 -4.65 19.01
CA ALA A 203 13.24 -4.00 20.32
C ALA A 203 14.34 -4.60 21.22
N LYS A 204 14.53 -5.93 21.19
CA LYS A 204 15.63 -6.63 21.88
C LYS A 204 17.02 -6.20 21.36
N ASN A 205 17.10 -5.80 20.10
CA ASN A 205 18.32 -5.24 19.50
C ASN A 205 18.50 -3.73 19.80
N GLY A 206 17.66 -3.14 20.66
CA GLY A 206 17.81 -1.75 21.13
C GLY A 206 17.04 -0.73 20.28
N TYR A 207 16.35 -1.16 19.23
CA TYR A 207 15.55 -0.25 18.39
C TYR A 207 14.26 0.19 19.08
N THR A 208 13.85 1.42 18.81
CA THR A 208 12.50 1.92 19.11
C THR A 208 11.57 1.57 17.94
N VAL A 209 10.53 0.80 18.19
CA VAL A 209 9.63 0.27 17.17
C VAL A 209 8.35 1.09 17.11
N VAL A 210 8.02 1.59 15.93
CA VAL A 210 6.76 2.31 15.64
C VAL A 210 5.92 1.49 14.69
N MET A 211 4.82 0.91 15.21
CA MET A 211 3.87 0.09 14.45
C MET A 211 2.68 0.95 14.02
N SER A 212 2.42 1.03 12.72
CA SER A 212 1.38 1.88 12.17
C SER A 212 0.44 1.15 11.21
N ALA A 213 -0.83 1.53 11.27
CA ALA A 213 -1.90 1.13 10.35
C ALA A 213 -2.88 2.28 10.14
N LEU A 214 -3.82 2.13 9.20
CA LEU A 214 -4.88 3.12 8.97
C LEU A 214 -5.93 3.13 10.10
N GLN A 215 -6.18 1.98 10.71
CA GLN A 215 -7.20 1.81 11.75
C GLN A 215 -6.58 1.44 13.08
N LEU A 216 -7.14 1.98 14.15
CA LEU A 216 -6.64 1.78 15.51
C LEU A 216 -6.74 0.30 15.95
N ASP A 217 -7.79 -0.41 15.54
CA ASP A 217 -7.99 -1.83 15.85
C ASP A 217 -6.84 -2.70 15.31
N LEU A 218 -6.34 -2.39 14.08
CA LEU A 218 -5.19 -3.08 13.50
C LEU A 218 -3.90 -2.77 14.27
N VAL A 219 -3.75 -1.53 14.73
CA VAL A 219 -2.61 -1.14 15.58
C VAL A 219 -2.61 -1.94 16.88
N TYR A 220 -3.75 -2.03 17.56
CA TYR A 220 -3.86 -2.83 18.79
C TYR A 220 -3.57 -4.30 18.54
N GLN A 221 -4.09 -4.88 17.47
CA GLN A 221 -3.81 -6.27 17.11
C GLN A 221 -2.30 -6.54 16.91
N MET A 222 -1.60 -5.62 16.24
CA MET A 222 -0.14 -5.74 16.08
C MET A 222 0.60 -5.63 17.42
N LEU A 223 0.18 -4.69 18.27
CA LEU A 223 0.77 -4.50 19.60
C LEU A 223 0.55 -5.71 20.52
N ASP A 224 -0.62 -6.33 20.46
CA ASP A 224 -0.91 -7.53 21.26
C ASP A 224 0.00 -8.69 20.88
N PHE A 225 0.22 -8.93 19.58
CA PHE A 225 1.22 -9.90 19.15
C PHE A 225 2.65 -9.51 19.53
N ALA A 226 3.00 -8.24 19.43
CA ALA A 226 4.33 -7.78 19.85
C ALA A 226 4.57 -8.01 21.35
N LYS A 227 3.57 -7.77 22.20
CA LYS A 227 3.63 -8.04 23.66
C LYS A 227 3.77 -9.54 23.98
N ILE A 228 3.14 -10.42 23.19
CA ILE A 228 3.30 -11.88 23.36
C ILE A 228 4.77 -12.30 23.22
N TYR A 229 5.48 -11.69 22.27
CA TYR A 229 6.88 -12.02 21.98
C TYR A 229 7.90 -11.18 22.78
N ALA A 230 7.49 -10.01 23.26
CA ALA A 230 8.35 -9.16 24.11
C ALA A 230 8.39 -9.75 25.54
N LYS A 231 9.54 -10.35 25.90
CA LYS A 231 9.71 -11.13 27.13
C LYS A 231 9.93 -10.27 28.40
N ASP A 232 10.18 -8.97 28.25
CA ASP A 232 10.42 -8.07 29.36
C ASP A 232 9.82 -6.67 29.18
N THR A 233 9.74 -5.93 30.28
CA THR A 233 9.13 -4.60 30.33
C THR A 233 9.91 -3.58 29.51
N GLU A 234 11.23 -3.70 29.38
CA GLU A 234 12.06 -2.78 28.61
C GLU A 234 11.77 -2.91 27.12
N MET A 235 11.68 -4.14 26.60
CA MET A 235 11.28 -4.40 25.21
C MET A 235 9.90 -3.81 24.91
N ILE A 236 8.91 -4.02 25.83
CA ILE A 236 7.56 -3.49 25.67
C ILE A 236 7.56 -1.96 25.60
N ARG A 237 8.36 -1.29 26.42
CA ARG A 237 8.48 0.20 26.41
C ARG A 237 9.03 0.76 25.10
N ARG A 238 9.77 -0.04 24.35
CA ARG A 238 10.32 0.36 23.03
C ARG A 238 9.34 0.18 21.88
N ILE A 239 8.18 -0.46 22.10
CA ILE A 239 7.20 -0.76 21.04
C ILE A 239 5.99 0.16 21.18
N HIS A 240 5.79 1.00 20.16
CA HIS A 240 4.74 2.01 20.12
C HIS A 240 3.79 1.74 18.96
N GLY A 241 2.50 1.88 19.20
CA GLY A 241 1.46 1.77 18.19
C GLY A 241 0.76 3.10 17.96
N VAL A 242 0.61 3.49 16.70
CA VAL A 242 -0.03 4.75 16.35
C VAL A 242 -0.67 4.66 14.95
N THR A 243 -1.84 5.27 14.76
CA THR A 243 -2.41 5.34 13.40
C THR A 243 -1.60 6.29 12.52
N ILE A 244 -1.61 6.03 11.21
CA ILE A 244 -0.91 6.85 10.22
C ILE A 244 -1.35 8.31 10.32
N GLN A 245 -2.65 8.56 10.45
CA GLN A 245 -3.23 9.91 10.52
C GLN A 245 -2.71 10.67 11.75
N THR A 246 -2.69 10.00 12.91
CA THR A 246 -2.17 10.59 14.15
C THR A 246 -0.69 10.89 14.04
N LEU A 247 0.10 9.94 13.52
CA LEU A 247 1.54 10.10 13.34
C LEU A 247 1.86 11.24 12.37
N TYR A 248 1.16 11.30 11.22
CA TYR A 248 1.31 12.39 10.25
C TYR A 248 0.96 13.76 10.84
N SER A 249 -0.17 13.86 11.52
CA SER A 249 -0.62 15.11 12.16
C SER A 249 0.43 15.64 13.14
N ARG A 250 0.98 14.77 13.99
CA ARG A 250 2.00 15.14 14.98
C ARG A 250 3.33 15.56 14.35
N LEU A 251 3.79 14.81 13.34
CA LEU A 251 5.00 15.14 12.61
C LEU A 251 4.89 16.48 11.86
N TYR A 252 3.73 16.77 11.30
CA TYR A 252 3.49 18.02 10.57
C TYR A 252 3.42 19.22 11.52
N LYS A 253 2.75 19.09 12.66
CA LYS A 253 2.68 20.14 13.70
C LYS A 253 4.06 20.52 14.22
N ARG A 254 4.89 19.53 14.57
CA ARG A 254 6.26 19.81 15.06
C ARG A 254 7.10 20.58 14.03
N ARG A 255 6.94 20.27 12.74
CA ARG A 255 7.66 21.01 11.68
C ARG A 255 7.25 22.49 11.62
N ILE A 256 5.98 22.82 11.87
CA ILE A 256 5.51 24.20 11.91
C ILE A 256 6.11 24.93 13.11
N GLU A 257 6.17 24.30 14.27
CA GLU A 257 6.79 24.85 15.48
C GLU A 257 8.30 25.10 15.29
N GLU A 258 9.01 24.22 14.62
CA GLU A 258 10.44 24.36 14.31
C GLU A 258 10.74 25.42 13.22
N THR A 259 9.81 25.65 12.28
CA THR A 259 10.00 26.60 11.16
C THR A 259 9.50 28.01 11.45
N VAL A 260 8.61 28.19 12.42
CA VAL A 260 7.92 29.47 12.73
C VAL A 260 8.53 30.13 13.96
N HIS A 261 9.88 30.17 14.06
CA HIS A 261 10.50 30.92 15.14
C HIS A 261 10.39 32.46 14.97
N ASP A 262 9.85 32.97 13.84
CA ASP A 262 9.90 34.38 13.50
C ASP A 262 8.63 35.05 12.91
N SER A 263 7.40 34.51 13.10
CA SER A 263 6.21 35.22 12.58
C SER A 263 4.98 35.14 13.48
N GLU A 264 4.14 36.19 13.37
CA GLU A 264 2.91 36.44 14.15
C GLU A 264 1.83 35.35 14.09
N GLU A 265 1.98 34.33 13.29
CA GLU A 265 1.07 33.16 13.20
C GLU A 265 1.15 32.23 14.42
N LYS A 266 2.02 32.48 15.39
CA LYS A 266 2.17 31.71 16.64
C LYS A 266 0.87 31.54 17.44
N GLN A 267 -0.11 32.40 17.29
CA GLN A 267 -1.36 32.35 18.09
C GLN A 267 -2.35 31.27 17.61
N TYR A 268 -2.34 30.86 16.35
CA TYR A 268 -3.33 29.91 15.81
C TYR A 268 -3.01 28.43 16.13
N TYR A 269 -1.75 28.10 16.38
CA TYR A 269 -1.29 26.74 16.56
C TYR A 269 -1.07 26.32 18.02
N LYS A 270 -1.07 27.27 18.96
CA LYS A 270 -0.87 27.02 20.39
C LYS A 270 -2.03 26.22 21.06
N TYR A 271 -3.19 26.21 20.43
CA TYR A 271 -4.42 25.59 20.97
C TYR A 271 -4.48 24.05 20.85
N TYR A 272 -3.57 23.42 20.11
CA TYR A 272 -3.55 21.98 19.89
C TYR A 272 -2.33 21.26 20.49
N ALA A 273 -1.45 21.96 21.15
CA ALA A 273 -0.19 21.41 21.66
C ALA A 273 -0.31 20.72 23.05
N ASP A 274 -1.37 20.97 23.80
CA ASP A 274 -1.41 20.63 25.24
C ASP A 274 -1.91 19.21 25.61
N GLU A 275 -2.31 18.38 24.66
CA GLU A 275 -2.85 17.03 24.96
C GLU A 275 -2.10 15.88 24.27
N THR A 276 -0.79 15.86 24.28
CA THR A 276 -0.06 14.74 23.65
C THR A 276 0.70 13.90 24.66
N PRO A 277 0.39 12.55 24.76
CA PRO A 277 1.03 11.66 25.72
C PRO A 277 2.53 11.46 25.43
N GLN A 278 3.26 11.05 26.46
CA GLN A 278 4.71 10.76 26.54
C GLN A 278 5.33 9.91 25.41
N VAL A 279 4.52 9.25 24.58
CA VAL A 279 4.96 8.48 23.40
C VAL A 279 5.76 9.32 22.40
N ASN A 280 5.62 10.65 22.39
CA ASN A 280 6.23 11.52 21.39
C ASN A 280 7.74 11.72 21.60
N GLU A 281 8.21 11.94 22.83
CA GLU A 281 9.62 12.24 23.06
C GLU A 281 10.54 11.06 22.76
N MET A 282 10.22 9.86 23.23
CA MET A 282 11.03 8.67 22.93
C MET A 282 11.15 8.39 21.44
N VAL A 283 10.05 8.54 20.67
CA VAL A 283 10.07 8.34 19.22
C VAL A 283 10.92 9.42 18.54
N TRP A 284 10.85 10.68 19.01
CA TRP A 284 11.63 11.77 18.45
C TRP A 284 13.12 11.62 18.75
N GLU A 285 13.49 11.33 19.97
CA GLU A 285 14.88 11.07 20.34
C GLU A 285 15.45 9.87 19.55
N ALA A 286 14.65 8.81 19.37
CA ALA A 286 15.05 7.66 18.60
C ALA A 286 15.21 7.97 17.10
N LEU A 287 14.36 8.84 16.52
CA LEU A 287 14.50 9.33 15.16
C LEU A 287 15.81 10.12 14.96
N ASP A 288 16.15 10.97 15.93
CA ASP A 288 17.40 11.76 15.90
C ASP A 288 18.63 10.85 15.99
N ARG A 289 18.57 9.78 16.80
CA ARG A 289 19.65 8.79 16.91
C ARG A 289 19.71 7.78 15.75
N ASN A 290 18.71 7.76 14.87
CA ASN A 290 18.59 6.78 13.77
C ASN A 290 18.45 5.32 14.26
N ASP A 291 17.77 5.11 15.38
CA ASP A 291 17.48 3.80 15.98
C ASP A 291 15.98 3.43 15.99
N VAL A 292 15.20 4.03 15.10
CA VAL A 292 13.77 3.74 14.92
C VAL A 292 13.57 2.68 13.84
N VAL A 293 12.62 1.77 14.09
CA VAL A 293 12.04 0.89 13.08
C VAL A 293 10.60 1.29 12.82
N PHE A 294 10.27 1.53 11.58
CA PHE A 294 8.91 1.86 11.16
C PHE A 294 8.22 0.66 10.52
N PHE A 295 7.11 0.20 11.12
CA PHE A 295 6.23 -0.83 10.58
C PHE A 295 4.97 -0.22 9.98
N LEU A 296 4.58 -0.69 8.80
CA LEU A 296 3.34 -0.31 8.15
C LEU A 296 2.54 -1.55 7.75
N ASP A 297 1.38 -1.78 8.39
CA ASP A 297 0.41 -2.74 7.89
C ASP A 297 -0.39 -2.14 6.73
N GLU A 298 -0.85 -2.98 5.81
CA GLU A 298 -1.45 -2.60 4.53
C GLU A 298 -0.55 -1.63 3.73
N ALA A 299 0.72 -2.02 3.55
CA ALA A 299 1.77 -1.23 2.90
C ALA A 299 1.42 -0.76 1.48
N HIS A 300 0.39 -1.31 0.83
CA HIS A 300 -0.14 -0.81 -0.44
C HIS A 300 -0.70 0.63 -0.36
N HIS A 301 -0.89 1.17 0.85
CA HIS A 301 -1.22 2.57 1.07
C HIS A 301 0.00 3.52 1.03
N ALA A 302 1.22 3.01 0.97
CA ALA A 302 2.44 3.83 0.93
C ALA A 302 2.46 4.88 -0.20
N PRO A 303 1.86 4.67 -1.39
CA PRO A 303 1.78 5.68 -2.43
C PRO A 303 0.85 6.86 -2.14
N ALA A 304 -0.11 6.74 -1.21
CA ALA A 304 -0.96 7.87 -0.82
C ALA A 304 -0.10 9.01 -0.28
N GLU A 305 -0.40 10.25 -0.69
CA GLU A 305 0.45 11.42 -0.43
C GLU A 305 0.82 11.58 1.05
N THR A 306 -0.15 11.40 1.94
CA THR A 306 0.06 11.47 3.39
C THR A 306 1.07 10.43 3.87
N VAL A 307 0.90 9.16 3.43
CA VAL A 307 1.76 8.05 3.84
C VAL A 307 3.13 8.18 3.20
N TRP A 308 3.19 8.59 1.94
CA TRP A 308 4.45 8.82 1.23
C TRP A 308 5.31 9.89 1.89
N ARG A 309 4.71 11.04 2.23
CA ARG A 309 5.40 12.12 2.98
C ARG A 309 5.84 11.66 4.36
N LEU A 310 4.98 10.91 5.04
CA LEU A 310 5.30 10.32 6.34
C LEU A 310 6.49 9.36 6.24
N ALA A 311 6.46 8.43 5.28
CA ALA A 311 7.53 7.47 5.07
C ALA A 311 8.85 8.15 4.71
N GLN A 312 8.83 9.19 3.89
CA GLN A 312 10.03 9.99 3.61
C GLN A 312 10.56 10.68 4.86
N ARG A 313 9.69 11.30 5.65
CA ARG A 313 10.09 12.06 6.84
C ARG A 313 10.57 11.17 7.98
N ILE A 314 9.84 10.10 8.31
CA ILE A 314 10.30 9.07 9.24
C ILE A 314 11.52 8.38 8.65
N GLY A 315 11.52 8.14 7.34
CA GLY A 315 12.66 7.57 6.62
C GLY A 315 13.93 8.40 6.71
N TYR A 316 13.86 9.69 6.99
CA TYR A 316 15.03 10.50 7.31
C TYR A 316 15.64 10.16 8.68
N GLY A 317 14.83 9.69 9.62
CA GLY A 317 15.26 9.28 10.95
C GLY A 317 15.18 7.79 11.21
N ALA A 318 14.34 7.02 10.47
CA ALA A 318 14.21 5.59 10.69
C ALA A 318 15.37 4.81 10.11
N ALA A 319 16.03 4.04 10.96
CA ALA A 319 17.07 3.13 10.55
C ALA A 319 16.49 2.01 9.67
N LEU A 320 15.36 1.41 10.08
CA LEU A 320 14.76 0.27 9.41
C LEU A 320 13.28 0.52 9.07
N ARG A 321 12.78 -0.10 8.00
CA ARG A 321 11.37 -0.04 7.61
C ARG A 321 10.84 -1.40 7.18
N VAL A 322 9.66 -1.76 7.66
CA VAL A 322 9.00 -3.03 7.36
C VAL A 322 7.57 -2.77 6.92
N GLY A 323 7.21 -3.28 5.76
CA GLY A 323 5.85 -3.23 5.23
C GLY A 323 5.24 -4.62 5.11
N ALA A 324 3.92 -4.74 5.31
CA ALA A 324 3.17 -5.94 5.02
C ALA A 324 1.91 -5.60 4.23
N THR A 325 1.59 -6.38 3.21
CA THR A 325 0.36 -6.23 2.41
C THR A 325 -0.05 -7.56 1.79
N ALA A 326 -1.33 -7.73 1.50
CA ALA A 326 -1.81 -8.86 0.70
C ALA A 326 -1.54 -8.66 -0.80
N THR A 327 -1.49 -7.41 -1.25
CA THR A 327 -1.37 -7.03 -2.66
C THR A 327 -0.41 -5.84 -2.79
N PRO A 328 0.83 -6.04 -3.24
CA PRO A 328 1.78 -4.95 -3.46
C PRO A 328 1.51 -4.18 -4.76
N GLU A 329 0.60 -4.68 -5.60
CA GLU A 329 0.21 -4.06 -6.87
C GLU A 329 -0.94 -3.07 -6.67
N ARG A 330 -0.97 -2.01 -7.49
CA ARG A 330 -2.01 -0.97 -7.49
C ARG A 330 -2.56 -0.73 -8.88
N GLU A 331 -3.86 -0.43 -8.94
CA GLU A 331 -4.56 -0.12 -10.21
C GLU A 331 -4.18 1.27 -10.76
N ASP A 332 -3.66 2.16 -9.90
CA ASP A 332 -3.25 3.52 -10.27
C ASP A 332 -1.80 3.62 -10.78
N GLY A 333 -1.07 2.49 -10.85
CA GLY A 333 0.30 2.42 -11.36
C GLY A 333 1.37 3.00 -10.43
N HIS A 334 1.04 3.31 -9.18
CA HIS A 334 1.97 3.86 -8.20
C HIS A 334 2.72 2.79 -7.38
N ASP A 335 2.78 1.55 -7.82
CA ASP A 335 3.42 0.42 -7.12
C ASP A 335 4.88 0.71 -6.77
N LEU A 336 5.60 1.41 -7.66
CA LEU A 336 7.01 1.70 -7.47
C LEU A 336 7.29 2.47 -6.16
N LYS A 337 6.32 3.26 -5.67
CA LYS A 337 6.45 3.94 -4.36
C LYS A 337 6.44 2.96 -3.19
N ILE A 338 5.69 1.84 -3.29
CA ILE A 338 5.70 0.79 -2.26
C ILE A 338 7.10 0.18 -2.19
N PHE A 339 7.65 -0.21 -3.35
CA PHE A 339 8.98 -0.80 -3.44
C PHE A 339 10.09 0.19 -3.08
N ALA A 340 9.92 1.47 -3.40
CA ALA A 340 10.83 2.53 -2.98
C ALA A 340 10.91 2.65 -1.44
N THR A 341 9.78 2.43 -0.76
CA THR A 341 9.68 2.54 0.70
C THR A 341 10.18 1.29 1.40
N PHE A 342 9.80 0.09 0.95
CA PHE A 342 9.98 -1.16 1.68
C PHE A 342 10.82 -2.21 0.93
N GLY A 343 11.28 -1.92 -0.29
CA GLY A 343 11.99 -2.87 -1.14
C GLY A 343 11.06 -3.85 -1.86
N ASP A 344 11.64 -4.71 -2.68
CA ASP A 344 10.90 -5.79 -3.33
C ASP A 344 10.41 -6.81 -2.29
N VAL A 345 9.35 -7.54 -2.65
CA VAL A 345 8.75 -8.57 -1.78
C VAL A 345 9.80 -9.60 -1.37
N VAL A 346 9.89 -9.81 -0.07
CA VAL A 346 10.75 -10.84 0.53
C VAL A 346 10.04 -12.19 0.44
N PRO A 347 10.67 -13.23 -0.11
CA PRO A 347 10.07 -14.55 -0.19
C PRO A 347 9.88 -15.19 1.21
N PRO A 348 8.90 -16.12 1.36
CA PRO A 348 7.89 -16.44 0.38
C PRO A 348 6.77 -15.39 0.30
N ALA A 349 6.24 -15.14 -0.91
CA ALA A 349 4.95 -14.49 -1.07
C ALA A 349 3.86 -15.54 -0.78
N VAL A 350 2.92 -15.22 0.12
CA VAL A 350 1.91 -16.16 0.59
C VAL A 350 0.53 -15.74 0.09
N THR A 351 -0.08 -16.57 -0.77
CA THR A 351 -1.41 -16.35 -1.32
C THR A 351 -2.50 -17.07 -0.49
N SER A 352 -3.77 -16.75 -0.74
CA SER A 352 -4.89 -17.49 -0.14
C SER A 352 -4.87 -18.98 -0.55
N SER A 353 -4.51 -19.26 -1.78
CA SER A 353 -4.40 -20.61 -2.29
C SER A 353 -3.29 -21.42 -1.62
N ASP A 354 -2.16 -20.78 -1.29
CA ASP A 354 -1.09 -21.43 -0.51
C ASP A 354 -1.59 -21.82 0.89
N LEU A 355 -2.30 -20.91 1.55
CA LEU A 355 -2.87 -21.21 2.87
C LEU A 355 -3.88 -22.36 2.86
N ILE A 356 -4.70 -22.44 1.81
CA ILE A 356 -5.66 -23.53 1.62
C ILE A 356 -4.91 -24.85 1.41
N ARG A 357 -3.93 -24.89 0.50
CA ARG A 357 -3.11 -26.08 0.23
C ARG A 357 -2.36 -26.59 1.45
N TRP A 358 -1.89 -25.68 2.30
CA TRP A 358 -1.19 -26.04 3.54
C TRP A 358 -2.12 -26.37 4.70
N GLY A 359 -3.44 -26.28 4.53
CA GLY A 359 -4.43 -26.56 5.58
C GLY A 359 -4.57 -25.44 6.64
N PHE A 360 -4.06 -24.25 6.36
CA PHE A 360 -4.17 -23.08 7.25
C PHE A 360 -5.36 -22.19 6.92
N ALA A 361 -6.08 -22.48 5.85
CA ALA A 361 -7.32 -21.82 5.45
C ALA A 361 -8.30 -22.85 4.91
N VAL A 362 -9.60 -22.53 4.89
CA VAL A 362 -10.62 -23.40 4.29
C VAL A 362 -10.79 -23.08 2.82
N PRO A 363 -11.14 -24.07 1.98
CA PRO A 363 -11.52 -23.84 0.57
C PRO A 363 -12.66 -22.83 0.46
N VAL A 364 -12.71 -22.13 -0.68
CA VAL A 364 -13.81 -21.22 -0.99
C VAL A 364 -14.47 -21.56 -2.32
N GLU A 365 -15.79 -21.51 -2.33
CA GLU A 365 -16.63 -21.68 -3.50
C GLU A 365 -17.26 -20.33 -3.85
N ILE A 366 -16.91 -19.78 -5.01
CA ILE A 366 -17.49 -18.56 -5.55
C ILE A 366 -18.68 -18.94 -6.43
N ARG A 367 -19.89 -18.71 -5.95
CA ARG A 367 -21.15 -18.95 -6.66
C ARG A 367 -21.59 -17.70 -7.39
N VAL A 368 -21.46 -17.69 -8.70
CA VAL A 368 -21.89 -16.60 -9.55
C VAL A 368 -23.39 -16.72 -9.77
N VAL A 369 -24.14 -15.72 -9.32
CA VAL A 369 -25.60 -15.68 -9.39
C VAL A 369 -26.04 -14.55 -10.33
N THR A 370 -26.70 -14.89 -11.44
CA THR A 370 -27.21 -13.87 -12.36
C THR A 370 -28.33 -13.08 -11.70
N ALA A 371 -28.19 -11.75 -11.66
CA ALA A 371 -29.20 -10.85 -11.11
C ALA A 371 -30.46 -10.83 -11.98
N PRO A 372 -31.65 -10.62 -11.38
CA PRO A 372 -32.84 -10.30 -12.15
C PRO A 372 -32.69 -8.95 -12.85
N LYS A 373 -33.42 -8.78 -13.97
CA LYS A 373 -33.41 -7.51 -14.72
C LYS A 373 -34.01 -6.39 -13.88
N CYS A 374 -33.32 -5.27 -13.80
CA CYS A 374 -33.76 -4.06 -13.11
C CYS A 374 -34.00 -2.95 -14.13
N ASN A 375 -35.06 -2.15 -13.93
CA ASN A 375 -35.41 -1.04 -14.84
C ASN A 375 -34.53 0.20 -14.53
N TYR A 376 -33.22 0.13 -14.86
CA TYR A 376 -32.31 1.27 -14.74
C TYR A 376 -32.32 2.17 -15.97
N GLU A 377 -32.60 1.63 -17.17
CA GLU A 377 -32.51 2.34 -18.44
C GLU A 377 -33.45 3.55 -18.47
N GLN A 378 -34.68 3.35 -18.04
CA GLN A 378 -35.66 4.43 -17.97
C GLN A 378 -35.32 5.48 -16.92
N LYS A 379 -34.83 5.03 -15.73
CA LYS A 379 -34.42 5.92 -14.62
C LYS A 379 -33.22 6.77 -14.95
N CYS A 380 -32.27 6.23 -15.73
CA CYS A 380 -30.97 6.86 -16.01
C CYS A 380 -30.86 7.46 -17.42
N LYS A 381 -32.00 7.60 -18.13
CA LYS A 381 -32.03 8.20 -19.47
C LYS A 381 -31.50 9.63 -19.45
N GLY A 382 -30.51 9.92 -20.34
CA GLY A 382 -29.91 11.25 -20.46
C GLY A 382 -28.74 11.53 -19.50
N THR A 383 -28.33 10.56 -18.70
CA THR A 383 -27.09 10.63 -17.90
C THR A 383 -25.91 10.05 -18.69
N SER A 384 -24.67 10.45 -18.37
CA SER A 384 -23.45 9.93 -19.00
C SER A 384 -22.29 9.89 -18.02
N GLY A 385 -21.31 9.02 -18.27
CA GLY A 385 -20.07 8.93 -17.52
C GLY A 385 -20.26 8.69 -16.01
N ALA A 386 -19.66 9.52 -15.17
CA ALA A 386 -19.72 9.36 -13.71
C ALA A 386 -21.15 9.51 -13.15
N SER A 387 -21.98 10.38 -13.73
CA SER A 387 -23.38 10.55 -13.31
C SER A 387 -24.24 9.36 -13.71
N GLU A 388 -24.00 8.75 -14.86
CA GLU A 388 -24.64 7.52 -15.30
C GLU A 388 -24.30 6.35 -14.37
N TYR A 389 -23.01 6.16 -14.05
CA TYR A 389 -22.59 5.15 -13.08
C TYR A 389 -23.29 5.32 -11.72
N ALA A 390 -23.34 6.55 -11.20
CA ALA A 390 -24.01 6.82 -9.92
C ALA A 390 -25.52 6.54 -9.98
N CYS A 391 -26.17 6.90 -11.08
CA CYS A 391 -27.59 6.63 -11.32
C CYS A 391 -27.87 5.13 -11.38
N ILE A 392 -27.16 4.38 -12.22
CA ILE A 392 -27.34 2.93 -12.38
C ILE A 392 -27.07 2.23 -11.04
N ARG A 393 -26.01 2.59 -10.32
CA ARG A 393 -25.72 2.04 -8.99
C ARG A 393 -26.87 2.24 -8.00
N LYS A 394 -27.50 3.42 -8.01
CA LYS A 394 -28.68 3.72 -7.18
C LYS A 394 -29.89 2.89 -7.64
N ALA A 395 -30.14 2.82 -8.94
CA ALA A 395 -31.26 2.05 -9.49
C ALA A 395 -31.15 0.55 -9.17
N LEU A 396 -29.94 -0.04 -9.24
CA LEU A 396 -29.70 -1.42 -8.84
C LEU A 396 -29.90 -1.64 -7.33
N ALA A 397 -29.50 -0.67 -6.49
CA ALA A 397 -29.73 -0.73 -5.06
C ALA A 397 -31.22 -0.67 -4.67
N GLU A 398 -32.02 0.06 -5.45
CA GLU A 398 -33.45 0.19 -5.26
C GLU A 398 -34.27 -0.94 -5.92
N CYS A 399 -33.67 -1.82 -6.69
CA CYS A 399 -34.31 -2.90 -7.41
C CYS A 399 -34.83 -3.97 -6.44
N GLU A 400 -36.14 -4.08 -6.30
CA GLU A 400 -36.76 -4.94 -5.30
C GLU A 400 -36.50 -6.43 -5.56
N GLU A 401 -36.59 -6.87 -6.81
CA GLU A 401 -36.33 -8.25 -7.21
C GLU A 401 -34.91 -8.68 -6.88
N ARG A 402 -33.97 -7.78 -7.12
CA ARG A 402 -32.54 -8.00 -6.79
C ARG A 402 -32.31 -8.07 -5.28
N ASN A 403 -33.00 -7.25 -4.52
CA ASN A 403 -32.95 -7.26 -3.07
C ASN A 403 -33.65 -8.50 -2.47
N ARG A 404 -34.74 -8.97 -3.06
CA ARG A 404 -35.39 -10.25 -2.69
C ARG A 404 -34.45 -11.44 -2.95
N LEU A 405 -33.71 -11.45 -4.07
CA LEU A 405 -32.71 -12.48 -4.34
C LEU A 405 -31.64 -12.51 -3.22
N ALA A 406 -31.17 -11.35 -2.78
CA ALA A 406 -30.20 -11.28 -1.67
C ALA A 406 -30.78 -11.85 -0.35
N VAL A 407 -32.04 -11.59 -0.06
CA VAL A 407 -32.74 -12.16 1.11
C VAL A 407 -32.87 -13.68 0.99
N GLN A 408 -33.24 -14.19 -0.18
CA GLN A 408 -33.33 -15.64 -0.43
C GLN A 408 -31.97 -16.34 -0.25
N LEU A 409 -30.89 -15.73 -0.79
CA LEU A 409 -29.53 -16.25 -0.60
C LEU A 409 -29.14 -16.26 0.89
N ALA A 410 -29.52 -15.22 1.65
CA ALA A 410 -29.24 -15.14 3.08
C ALA A 410 -30.02 -16.17 3.90
N GLN A 411 -31.27 -16.52 3.50
CA GLN A 411 -32.05 -17.58 4.13
C GLN A 411 -31.45 -18.97 3.92
N MET A 412 -30.82 -19.20 2.75
CA MET A 412 -30.15 -20.48 2.41
C MET A 412 -28.71 -20.54 2.89
N ALA A 413 -28.13 -19.43 3.32
CA ALA A 413 -26.73 -19.30 3.66
C ALA A 413 -26.38 -20.03 4.97
N ASP A 414 -25.19 -20.64 4.99
CA ASP A 414 -24.57 -21.07 6.23
C ASP A 414 -24.22 -19.85 7.09
N LYS A 415 -24.62 -19.91 8.34
CA LYS A 415 -24.44 -18.79 9.29
C LYS A 415 -23.14 -18.94 10.07
N PRO A 416 -22.53 -17.82 10.45
CA PRO A 416 -22.91 -16.44 10.16
C PRO A 416 -22.50 -16.00 8.76
N PHE A 417 -23.29 -15.07 8.16
CA PHE A 417 -23.01 -14.51 6.84
C PHE A 417 -22.68 -13.02 6.86
N LEU A 418 -22.03 -12.54 5.81
CA LEU A 418 -21.72 -11.14 5.56
C LEU A 418 -22.27 -10.70 4.20
N VAL A 419 -23.14 -9.70 4.21
CA VAL A 419 -23.63 -9.03 3.00
C VAL A 419 -22.82 -7.77 2.75
N ILE A 420 -22.28 -7.60 1.54
CA ILE A 420 -21.49 -6.43 1.16
C ILE A 420 -22.21 -5.61 0.10
N THR A 421 -22.37 -4.31 0.38
CA THR A 421 -22.88 -3.32 -0.56
C THR A 421 -22.07 -2.02 -0.49
N GLN A 422 -22.30 -1.09 -1.44
CA GLN A 422 -21.57 0.19 -1.48
C GLN A 422 -22.35 1.36 -0.88
N LEU A 423 -23.66 1.24 -0.73
CA LEU A 423 -24.54 2.35 -0.33
C LEU A 423 -25.13 2.09 1.06
N VAL A 424 -25.06 3.09 1.93
CA VAL A 424 -25.57 3.02 3.32
C VAL A 424 -27.09 2.76 3.33
N GLU A 425 -27.86 3.48 2.50
CA GLU A 425 -29.30 3.30 2.44
C GLU A 425 -29.70 1.91 1.88
N HIS A 426 -28.94 1.39 0.92
CA HIS A 426 -29.12 0.02 0.44
C HIS A 426 -28.86 -1.01 1.55
N ALA A 427 -27.79 -0.83 2.34
CA ALA A 427 -27.52 -1.71 3.48
C ALA A 427 -28.68 -1.71 4.49
N LYS A 428 -29.23 -0.54 4.82
CA LYS A 428 -30.39 -0.41 5.71
C LYS A 428 -31.65 -1.07 5.13
N GLN A 429 -31.94 -0.85 3.84
CA GLN A 429 -33.07 -1.43 3.16
C GLN A 429 -33.02 -2.97 3.16
N VAL A 430 -31.90 -3.54 2.72
CA VAL A 430 -31.68 -4.99 2.71
C VAL A 430 -31.74 -5.57 4.13
N GLY A 431 -31.15 -4.89 5.12
CA GLY A 431 -31.24 -5.29 6.52
C GLY A 431 -32.66 -5.31 7.05
N LYS A 432 -33.50 -4.32 6.69
CA LYS A 432 -34.92 -4.30 7.04
C LYS A 432 -35.68 -5.45 6.39
N MET A 433 -35.41 -5.75 5.12
CA MET A 433 -36.03 -6.87 4.42
C MET A 433 -35.64 -8.22 5.03
N MET A 434 -34.37 -8.40 5.40
CA MET A 434 -33.89 -9.62 6.07
C MET A 434 -34.54 -9.80 7.45
N LYS A 435 -34.67 -8.73 8.24
CA LYS A 435 -35.37 -8.75 9.53
C LYS A 435 -36.85 -9.11 9.39
N SER A 436 -37.54 -8.65 8.33
CA SER A 436 -38.97 -8.96 8.09
C SER A 436 -39.25 -10.43 7.78
N VAL A 437 -38.22 -11.19 7.35
CA VAL A 437 -38.31 -12.66 7.11
C VAL A 437 -37.72 -13.48 8.26
N GLY A 438 -37.47 -12.86 9.41
CA GLY A 438 -37.02 -13.52 10.63
C GLY A 438 -35.51 -13.71 10.77
N LEU A 439 -34.68 -13.14 9.88
CA LEU A 439 -33.24 -13.18 10.04
C LEU A 439 -32.75 -12.16 11.07
N ASN A 440 -31.93 -12.62 12.03
CA ASN A 440 -31.34 -11.77 13.04
C ASN A 440 -30.02 -11.14 12.53
N VAL A 441 -30.10 -9.94 12.00
CA VAL A 441 -28.98 -9.25 11.35
C VAL A 441 -28.76 -7.84 11.87
N GLU A 442 -27.53 -7.34 11.78
CA GLU A 442 -27.18 -5.96 12.09
C GLU A 442 -26.52 -5.27 10.89
N VAL A 443 -26.76 -3.94 10.77
CA VAL A 443 -26.19 -3.12 9.70
C VAL A 443 -24.99 -2.34 10.24
N VAL A 444 -23.80 -2.58 9.66
CA VAL A 444 -22.55 -1.95 10.08
C VAL A 444 -22.05 -1.02 8.97
N THR A 445 -22.06 0.29 9.24
CA THR A 445 -21.62 1.34 8.33
C THR A 445 -20.49 2.16 8.96
N GLY A 446 -19.90 3.10 8.21
CA GLY A 446 -18.88 4.01 8.72
C GLY A 446 -19.31 4.88 9.89
N ALA A 447 -20.62 5.09 10.07
CA ALA A 447 -21.18 5.86 11.18
C ALA A 447 -21.22 5.07 12.52
N VAL A 448 -21.06 3.74 12.49
CA VAL A 448 -21.06 2.91 13.70
C VAL A 448 -19.75 3.09 14.44
N LYS A 449 -19.82 3.55 15.70
CA LYS A 449 -18.63 3.77 16.56
C LYS A 449 -17.88 2.46 16.84
N GLY A 450 -16.59 2.55 17.13
CA GLY A 450 -15.71 1.41 17.35
C GLY A 450 -16.23 0.42 18.39
N ASP A 451 -16.62 0.90 19.57
CA ASP A 451 -17.13 0.06 20.68
C ASP A 451 -18.39 -0.72 20.28
N THR A 452 -19.38 -0.03 19.68
CA THR A 452 -20.62 -0.67 19.19
C THR A 452 -20.31 -1.71 18.11
N ARG A 453 -19.36 -1.42 17.22
CA ARG A 453 -18.91 -2.35 16.19
C ARG A 453 -18.29 -3.60 16.80
N TYR A 454 -17.44 -3.43 17.82
CA TYR A 454 -16.83 -4.54 18.54
C TYR A 454 -17.87 -5.43 19.23
N GLU A 455 -18.92 -4.85 19.82
CA GLU A 455 -20.04 -5.58 20.40
C GLU A 455 -20.80 -6.40 19.35
N ILE A 456 -21.10 -5.80 18.17
CA ILE A 456 -21.79 -6.49 17.06
C ILE A 456 -20.95 -7.69 16.59
N PHE A 457 -19.65 -7.49 16.39
CA PHE A 457 -18.75 -8.59 15.99
C PHE A 457 -18.68 -9.69 17.07
N GLY A 458 -18.69 -9.32 18.36
CA GLY A 458 -18.80 -10.26 19.45
C GLY A 458 -20.10 -11.08 19.43
N LYS A 459 -21.24 -10.47 19.09
CA LYS A 459 -22.51 -11.19 18.93
C LYS A 459 -22.46 -12.20 17.77
N VAL A 460 -21.83 -11.83 16.65
CA VAL A 460 -21.63 -12.74 15.49
C VAL A 460 -20.77 -13.94 15.91
N ARG A 461 -19.62 -13.69 16.55
CA ARG A 461 -18.71 -14.77 17.02
C ARG A 461 -19.39 -15.76 17.98
N ARG A 462 -20.29 -15.28 18.82
CA ARG A 462 -21.07 -16.12 19.74
C ARG A 462 -22.30 -16.81 19.11
N GLY A 463 -22.54 -16.58 17.81
CA GLY A 463 -23.72 -17.14 17.11
C GLY A 463 -25.06 -16.45 17.48
N ASN A 464 -25.01 -15.27 18.10
CA ASN A 464 -26.20 -14.52 18.50
C ASN A 464 -26.78 -13.67 17.34
N LEU A 465 -26.09 -13.60 16.21
CA LEU A 465 -26.55 -12.98 14.97
C LEU A 465 -26.39 -13.96 13.81
N ASP A 466 -27.38 -14.00 12.92
CA ASP A 466 -27.32 -14.77 11.68
C ASP A 466 -26.31 -14.20 10.70
N GLY A 467 -26.14 -12.87 10.71
CA GLY A 467 -25.19 -12.19 9.85
C GLY A 467 -25.15 -10.68 10.05
N ILE A 468 -24.32 -10.04 9.26
CA ILE A 468 -24.19 -8.58 9.19
C ILE A 468 -24.29 -8.10 7.75
N ILE A 469 -24.81 -6.89 7.58
CA ILE A 469 -24.79 -6.16 6.31
C ILE A 469 -23.81 -5.01 6.45
N ALA A 470 -22.79 -4.94 5.62
CA ALA A 470 -21.75 -3.93 5.73
C ALA A 470 -21.54 -3.18 4.42
N THR A 471 -21.08 -1.93 4.54
CA THR A 471 -20.57 -1.13 3.44
C THR A 471 -19.04 -1.28 3.35
N GLN A 472 -18.29 -0.24 3.00
CA GLN A 472 -16.84 -0.27 2.83
C GLN A 472 -16.04 -0.75 4.06
N LEU A 473 -16.63 -0.75 5.25
CA LEU A 473 -16.01 -1.32 6.46
C LEU A 473 -15.70 -2.81 6.36
N ALA A 474 -16.37 -3.52 5.45
CA ALA A 474 -16.05 -4.90 5.16
C ALA A 474 -14.67 -5.07 4.50
N ASP A 475 -14.10 -4.00 3.96
CA ASP A 475 -12.80 -4.05 3.28
C ASP A 475 -11.63 -4.04 4.25
N GLU A 476 -11.75 -3.34 5.41
CA GLU A 476 -10.68 -3.17 6.39
C GLU A 476 -11.22 -3.34 7.83
N GLY A 477 -10.47 -3.99 8.70
CA GLY A 477 -10.76 -4.08 10.14
C GLY A 477 -11.84 -5.10 10.59
N LEU A 478 -12.47 -5.85 9.66
CA LEU A 478 -13.42 -6.90 10.04
C LEU A 478 -12.70 -8.20 10.38
N ASP A 479 -12.62 -8.56 11.65
CA ASP A 479 -12.01 -9.79 12.14
C ASP A 479 -13.05 -10.73 12.75
N ILE A 480 -13.69 -11.54 11.90
CA ILE A 480 -14.67 -12.58 12.30
C ILE A 480 -14.34 -13.86 11.53
N PRO A 481 -13.49 -14.75 12.09
CA PRO A 481 -13.13 -16.03 11.45
C PRO A 481 -14.34 -16.95 11.20
N GLU A 482 -15.37 -16.84 12.02
CA GLU A 482 -16.59 -17.65 11.99
C GLU A 482 -17.45 -17.41 10.74
N LEU A 483 -17.25 -16.32 9.99
CA LEU A 483 -18.01 -16.05 8.76
C LEU A 483 -17.92 -17.21 7.76
N ARG A 484 -19.06 -17.79 7.41
CA ARG A 484 -19.17 -18.94 6.49
C ARG A 484 -19.58 -18.53 5.10
N THR A 485 -20.48 -17.55 4.99
CA THR A 485 -21.05 -17.11 3.71
C THR A 485 -20.86 -15.63 3.47
N GLY A 486 -20.44 -15.28 2.24
CA GLY A 486 -20.43 -13.92 1.70
C GLY A 486 -21.52 -13.71 0.67
N ILE A 487 -22.17 -12.55 0.65
CA ILE A 487 -23.13 -12.15 -0.37
C ILE A 487 -22.72 -10.78 -0.91
N PHE A 488 -22.19 -10.75 -2.13
CA PHE A 488 -21.68 -9.55 -2.77
C PHE A 488 -22.77 -8.92 -3.64
N LEU A 489 -23.45 -7.91 -3.10
CA LEU A 489 -24.50 -7.18 -3.82
C LEU A 489 -23.92 -6.14 -4.77
N LEU A 490 -23.16 -5.17 -4.26
CA LEU A 490 -22.49 -4.14 -5.04
C LEU A 490 -21.04 -4.10 -4.61
N SER A 491 -20.18 -4.89 -5.27
CA SER A 491 -18.87 -5.17 -4.73
C SER A 491 -17.72 -4.38 -5.40
N GLY A 492 -17.98 -3.71 -6.54
CA GLY A 492 -16.95 -2.98 -7.29
C GLY A 492 -15.98 -3.92 -8.00
N LYS A 493 -14.81 -3.39 -8.43
CA LYS A 493 -13.84 -4.12 -9.26
C LYS A 493 -12.42 -4.18 -8.69
N SER A 494 -12.12 -3.42 -7.64
CA SER A 494 -10.77 -3.29 -7.11
C SER A 494 -10.16 -4.62 -6.69
N ARG A 495 -9.03 -4.97 -7.31
CA ARG A 495 -8.27 -6.22 -7.10
C ARG A 495 -7.96 -6.45 -5.62
N THR A 496 -7.44 -5.43 -4.95
CA THR A 496 -7.11 -5.48 -3.53
C THR A 496 -8.33 -5.78 -2.68
N ARG A 497 -9.43 -5.04 -2.88
CA ARG A 497 -10.67 -5.22 -2.10
C ARG A 497 -11.30 -6.58 -2.33
N VAL A 498 -11.33 -7.07 -3.58
CA VAL A 498 -11.89 -8.39 -3.90
C VAL A 498 -11.11 -9.49 -3.16
N ARG A 499 -9.78 -9.48 -3.24
CA ARG A 499 -8.94 -10.45 -2.52
C ARG A 499 -9.10 -10.35 -1.00
N GLN A 500 -9.15 -9.16 -0.45
CA GLN A 500 -9.35 -8.94 0.98
C GLN A 500 -10.73 -9.44 1.44
N ARG A 501 -11.80 -9.17 0.68
CA ARG A 501 -13.17 -9.61 1.00
C ARG A 501 -13.28 -11.14 1.01
N VAL A 502 -12.86 -11.80 -0.06
CA VAL A 502 -12.88 -13.27 -0.12
C VAL A 502 -11.96 -13.87 0.95
N GLY A 503 -10.78 -13.28 1.16
CA GLY A 503 -9.83 -13.69 2.19
C GLY A 503 -10.37 -13.69 3.62
N ARG A 504 -11.47 -12.96 3.91
CA ARG A 504 -12.12 -13.00 5.23
C ARG A 504 -12.87 -14.30 5.47
N PHE A 505 -13.40 -14.89 4.42
CA PHE A 505 -14.19 -16.11 4.49
C PHE A 505 -13.33 -17.38 4.54
N VAL A 506 -12.11 -17.35 4.02
CA VAL A 506 -11.22 -18.54 4.04
C VAL A 506 -10.57 -18.82 5.41
N ARG A 507 -10.74 -17.95 6.40
CA ARG A 507 -10.20 -18.17 7.75
C ARG A 507 -10.82 -19.40 8.39
N PRO A 508 -10.00 -20.27 9.04
CA PRO A 508 -10.52 -21.45 9.72
C PRO A 508 -11.31 -21.06 10.98
N ALA A 509 -12.37 -21.80 11.23
CA ALA A 509 -13.17 -21.72 12.45
C ALA A 509 -13.76 -23.09 12.77
N SER A 510 -14.19 -23.31 14.02
CA SER A 510 -14.77 -24.58 14.44
C SER A 510 -15.96 -24.97 13.57
N GLY A 511 -15.98 -26.22 13.08
CA GLY A 511 -17.03 -26.77 12.24
C GLY A 511 -17.16 -26.10 10.85
N LYS A 512 -16.14 -25.40 10.38
CA LYS A 512 -16.11 -24.76 9.06
C LYS A 512 -15.16 -25.53 8.14
N SER A 513 -15.72 -26.24 7.19
CA SER A 513 -14.96 -27.03 6.19
C SER A 513 -14.79 -26.31 4.86
N ILE A 514 -15.69 -25.38 4.53
CA ILE A 514 -15.71 -24.60 3.30
C ILE A 514 -16.33 -23.23 3.55
N ALA A 515 -15.95 -22.25 2.77
CA ALA A 515 -16.63 -20.96 2.70
C ALA A 515 -17.35 -20.80 1.36
N VAL A 516 -18.50 -20.12 1.37
CA VAL A 516 -19.26 -19.85 0.15
C VAL A 516 -19.37 -18.34 -0.06
N VAL A 517 -19.12 -17.88 -1.27
CA VAL A 517 -19.33 -16.48 -1.65
C VAL A 517 -20.29 -16.43 -2.83
N TYR A 518 -21.46 -15.84 -2.63
CA TYR A 518 -22.39 -15.51 -3.71
C TYR A 518 -22.00 -14.16 -4.30
N ASP A 519 -21.57 -14.13 -5.55
CA ASP A 519 -21.27 -12.88 -6.28
C ASP A 519 -22.41 -12.62 -7.28
N ILE A 520 -23.18 -11.55 -7.04
CA ILE A 520 -24.31 -11.19 -7.88
C ILE A 520 -23.78 -10.51 -9.15
N TYR A 521 -24.11 -11.12 -10.29
CA TYR A 521 -23.70 -10.70 -11.62
C TYR A 521 -24.85 -9.95 -12.31
N ASP A 522 -24.71 -8.65 -12.43
CA ASP A 522 -25.61 -7.76 -13.16
C ASP A 522 -25.22 -7.79 -14.66
N LYS A 523 -25.64 -8.87 -15.36
CA LYS A 523 -25.31 -9.14 -16.76
C LYS A 523 -25.88 -8.04 -17.68
N ASP A 524 -25.08 -7.62 -18.67
CA ASP A 524 -25.41 -6.61 -19.67
C ASP A 524 -25.74 -5.21 -19.09
N VAL A 525 -25.44 -4.97 -17.79
CA VAL A 525 -25.60 -3.64 -17.17
C VAL A 525 -24.30 -2.85 -17.30
N PRO A 526 -24.31 -1.64 -17.93
CA PRO A 526 -23.12 -0.82 -18.12
C PRO A 526 -22.31 -0.63 -16.84
N PHE A 527 -21.00 -0.65 -16.91
CA PHE A 527 -20.02 -0.62 -15.80
C PHE A 527 -20.08 -1.87 -14.89
N PHE A 528 -21.24 -2.43 -14.57
CA PHE A 528 -21.37 -3.53 -13.61
C PHE A 528 -21.00 -4.86 -14.21
N ASP A 529 -21.29 -5.07 -15.49
CA ASP A 529 -20.79 -6.22 -16.23
C ASP A 529 -19.25 -6.21 -16.29
N ASP A 530 -18.64 -5.09 -16.71
CA ASP A 530 -17.19 -4.92 -16.73
C ASP A 530 -16.56 -5.13 -15.33
N HIS A 531 -17.19 -4.58 -14.27
CA HIS A 531 -16.73 -4.80 -12.90
C HIS A 531 -16.78 -6.28 -12.51
N PHE A 532 -17.79 -7.01 -12.93
CA PHE A 532 -17.87 -8.44 -12.67
C PHE A 532 -16.81 -9.22 -13.46
N GLN A 533 -16.60 -8.93 -14.75
CA GLN A 533 -15.54 -9.58 -15.54
C GLN A 533 -14.16 -9.37 -14.91
N GLN A 534 -13.88 -8.18 -14.42
CA GLN A 534 -12.64 -7.91 -13.69
C GLN A 534 -12.54 -8.73 -12.39
N ARG A 535 -13.63 -8.88 -11.61
CA ARG A 535 -13.65 -9.76 -10.44
C ARG A 535 -13.41 -11.22 -10.82
N LEU A 536 -14.04 -11.67 -11.89
CA LEU A 536 -13.87 -13.03 -12.40
C LEU A 536 -12.42 -13.35 -12.75
N GLU A 537 -11.72 -12.41 -13.41
CA GLU A 537 -10.28 -12.56 -13.66
C GLU A 537 -9.47 -12.64 -12.36
N ILE A 538 -9.83 -11.85 -11.34
CA ILE A 538 -9.18 -11.93 -10.04
C ILE A 538 -9.41 -13.30 -9.38
N TYR A 539 -10.63 -13.83 -9.43
CA TYR A 539 -10.93 -15.18 -8.90
C TYR A 539 -10.11 -16.27 -9.56
N LYS A 540 -9.90 -16.19 -10.87
CA LYS A 540 -9.06 -17.12 -11.64
C LYS A 540 -7.58 -17.08 -11.24
N THR A 541 -7.08 -15.99 -10.64
CA THR A 541 -5.70 -15.91 -10.16
C THR A 541 -5.42 -16.74 -8.90
N GLU A 542 -6.47 -17.24 -8.25
CA GLU A 542 -6.37 -18.07 -7.04
C GLU A 542 -6.84 -19.49 -7.36
N PRO A 543 -5.92 -20.45 -7.61
CA PRO A 543 -6.28 -21.80 -8.09
C PRO A 543 -7.20 -22.60 -7.16
N GLU A 544 -7.16 -22.30 -5.85
CA GLU A 544 -7.98 -22.98 -4.84
C GLU A 544 -9.36 -22.32 -4.64
N TRP A 545 -9.69 -21.28 -5.42
CA TRP A 545 -11.01 -20.67 -5.41
C TRP A 545 -11.86 -21.30 -6.51
N ARG A 546 -12.82 -22.16 -6.11
CA ARG A 546 -13.70 -22.86 -7.04
C ARG A 546 -14.81 -21.94 -7.52
N ILE A 547 -14.88 -21.68 -8.84
CA ILE A 547 -15.91 -20.82 -9.45
C ILE A 547 -17.04 -21.69 -9.99
N ILE A 548 -18.28 -21.40 -9.58
CA ILE A 548 -19.49 -22.13 -9.98
C ILE A 548 -20.52 -21.15 -10.47
N TRP A 549 -21.06 -21.36 -11.67
CA TRP A 549 -22.24 -20.64 -12.14
C TRP A 549 -23.48 -21.23 -11.50
N TRP A 550 -24.04 -20.47 -10.56
CA TRP A 550 -25.21 -20.89 -9.79
C TRP A 550 -26.49 -20.51 -10.56
N ARG A 551 -27.34 -21.50 -10.85
CA ARG A 551 -28.62 -21.33 -11.57
C ARG A 551 -29.78 -21.20 -10.61
#